data_b60286850a840edd37d6dcde31e2468f
#
_entry.id   b60286850a840edd37d6dcde31e2468f
#
_cell.length_a   1.000
_cell.length_b   1.000
_cell.length_c   1.000
_cell.angle_alpha   90.00
_cell.angle_beta   90.00
_cell.angle_gamma   90.00
#
_symmetry.space_group_name_H-M   'P 1'
#
loop_
_entity.id
_entity.type
_entity.pdbx_description
1 polymer ?
#
loop_
_entity_poly.entity_id
_entity_poly.type
_entity_poly.pdbx_seq_one_letter_code
_entity_poly.pdbx_strand_id
1 'polypeptide(L)'
;MFAVVALVASLSVATASAARAGTVAPVVECADLVHDFAVPGTRVHVTSAQLAEDGEVAHCAVLGYVEPKVRFHLKLPTTTYTGRYLQYGCGGFCGALAAPPFPSCGAEVGGLAVAATDDGHASDAPVPSLDGTWAAADQAARDDLAFRAPHVVSMAAKRIIEEFYGDPPSFSYFGGCSNGGREALLLAQRYPHDFDGIIAGAPVNAMSALLLHQAWLARATTGPDGRPVLTADRLPALHDAVLRHCDHLDGLVDGQLDDPRRCDHDPAALLCPPGEDRPTCLTPAQVEAARRVYAGPTDAHGNRLYPAGQERGSELGWAGWIVPVPEFGGASVAALLADHYLKYLAYPLGTPHSSLADVRFTVGEFARLGAEGARGNAMSLDLGEFRRAGGRLILWHGWSDQGVPPRGLLDYYARLARHDDGDVRRWARVFMVPGLQHCGGGTGLTEFDPVHALLAWVEHGAAPDRIIATGRDAAGNVVRTRPVFPYPLTARYTGTGSTDDAANFRPVPPTHPTRDVVDWVGSYLHHKPGPVAP
;
A
#
# COMPACT_ATOMS: atom_id res chain seq x y z
N MET A 1 -1.77 9.82 75.14
CA MET A 1 -2.97 9.51 74.33
C MET A 1 -2.96 10.49 73.16
N PHE A 2 -2.40 10.07 72.02
CA PHE A 2 -2.44 10.83 70.77
C PHE A 2 -3.29 10.06 69.79
N ALA A 3 -4.39 10.65 69.34
CA ALA A 3 -5.26 10.07 68.34
C ALA A 3 -4.73 10.42 66.93
N VAL A 4 -4.44 9.40 66.13
CA VAL A 4 -4.10 9.55 64.72
C VAL A 4 -5.39 9.47 63.91
N VAL A 5 -5.75 10.57 63.26
CA VAL A 5 -6.87 10.62 62.30
C VAL A 5 -6.32 10.26 60.92
N ALA A 6 -6.72 9.11 60.39
CA ALA A 6 -6.42 8.69 59.04
C ALA A 6 -7.43 9.33 58.07
N LEU A 7 -6.96 10.20 57.16
CA LEU A 7 -7.74 10.74 56.05
C LEU A 7 -7.72 9.71 54.90
N VAL A 8 -8.85 9.09 54.61
CA VAL A 8 -9.03 8.24 53.42
C VAL A 8 -9.45 9.15 52.26
N ALA A 9 -8.55 9.42 51.32
CA ALA A 9 -8.86 10.10 50.09
C ALA A 9 -9.44 9.11 49.09
N SER A 10 -10.73 9.20 48.81
CA SER A 10 -11.40 8.45 47.75
C SER A 10 -11.06 9.06 46.39
N LEU A 11 -10.22 8.41 45.61
CA LEU A 11 -10.03 8.72 44.18
C LEU A 11 -11.28 8.27 43.42
N SER A 12 -12.09 9.24 42.99
CA SER A 12 -13.13 9.01 41.99
C SER A 12 -12.48 8.93 40.63
N VAL A 13 -12.37 7.71 40.07
CA VAL A 13 -12.02 7.51 38.67
C VAL A 13 -13.22 7.93 37.83
N ALA A 14 -13.16 9.12 37.28
CA ALA A 14 -14.12 9.54 36.27
C ALA A 14 -13.87 8.71 35.00
N THR A 15 -14.70 7.72 34.77
CA THR A 15 -14.79 7.07 33.45
C THR A 15 -15.37 8.10 32.49
N ALA A 16 -14.50 8.68 31.65
CA ALA A 16 -14.96 9.45 30.51
C ALA A 16 -15.70 8.49 29.58
N SER A 17 -17.04 8.55 29.63
CA SER A 17 -17.90 7.93 28.62
C SER A 17 -17.60 8.67 27.33
N ALA A 18 -16.95 8.01 26.37
CA ALA A 18 -16.82 8.52 25.02
C ALA A 18 -18.26 8.75 24.50
N ALA A 19 -18.62 10.00 24.31
CA ALA A 19 -19.88 10.34 23.65
C ALA A 19 -19.82 9.69 22.26
N ARG A 20 -20.72 8.73 21.98
CA ARG A 20 -20.95 8.22 20.62
C ARG A 20 -21.29 9.45 19.78
N ALA A 21 -20.52 9.69 18.73
CA ALA A 21 -20.92 10.65 17.72
C ALA A 21 -22.30 10.23 17.22
N GLY A 22 -23.30 11.12 17.34
CA GLY A 22 -24.65 10.84 16.87
C GLY A 22 -24.63 10.66 15.35
N THR A 23 -25.55 9.85 14.81
CA THR A 23 -25.74 9.75 13.36
C THR A 23 -26.30 11.05 12.82
N VAL A 24 -25.85 11.46 11.63
CA VAL A 24 -26.31 12.64 10.90
C VAL A 24 -27.22 12.17 9.77
N ALA A 25 -28.46 12.65 9.76
CA ALA A 25 -29.43 12.32 8.71
C ALA A 25 -29.25 13.25 7.50
N PRO A 26 -29.58 12.78 6.27
CA PRO A 26 -29.67 13.63 5.09
C PRO A 26 -30.64 14.79 5.27
N VAL A 27 -30.31 15.95 4.71
CA VAL A 27 -31.18 17.16 4.71
C VAL A 27 -31.81 17.42 3.33
N VAL A 28 -31.35 16.71 2.29
CA VAL A 28 -31.94 16.71 0.94
C VAL A 28 -32.17 15.28 0.47
N GLU A 29 -33.03 15.10 -0.52
CA GLU A 29 -33.24 13.80 -1.15
C GLU A 29 -32.04 13.39 -2.00
N CYS A 30 -31.78 12.09 -2.09
CA CYS A 30 -30.63 11.56 -2.88
C CYS A 30 -30.66 12.05 -4.35
N ALA A 31 -31.85 12.05 -4.97
CA ALA A 31 -32.02 12.48 -6.37
C ALA A 31 -31.72 13.98 -6.60
N ASP A 32 -31.84 14.81 -5.57
CA ASP A 32 -31.62 16.25 -5.66
C ASP A 32 -30.13 16.60 -5.85
N LEU A 33 -29.23 15.66 -5.59
CA LEU A 33 -27.80 15.82 -5.83
C LEU A 33 -27.39 15.81 -7.33
N VAL A 34 -28.35 15.53 -8.25
CA VAL A 34 -28.05 15.45 -9.70
C VAL A 34 -28.01 16.86 -10.29
N HIS A 35 -26.89 17.55 -10.09
CA HIS A 35 -26.60 18.86 -10.67
C HIS A 35 -25.09 19.14 -10.63
N ASP A 36 -24.69 20.32 -11.11
CA ASP A 36 -23.30 20.76 -11.14
C ASP A 36 -22.91 21.44 -9.83
N PHE A 37 -21.73 21.13 -9.33
CA PHE A 37 -21.10 21.78 -8.18
C PHE A 37 -19.86 22.58 -8.61
N ALA A 38 -19.64 23.71 -7.99
CA ALA A 38 -18.40 24.46 -8.12
C ALA A 38 -17.47 24.12 -6.94
N VAL A 39 -16.23 23.75 -7.25
CA VAL A 39 -15.14 23.61 -6.29
C VAL A 39 -13.96 24.47 -6.77
N PRO A 40 -13.01 24.84 -5.90
CA PRO A 40 -11.88 25.66 -6.30
C PRO A 40 -11.15 25.11 -7.54
N GLY A 41 -11.03 25.92 -8.58
CA GLY A 41 -10.28 25.60 -9.80
C GLY A 41 -10.94 24.62 -10.78
N THR A 42 -12.15 24.08 -10.51
CA THR A 42 -12.80 23.12 -11.41
C THR A 42 -14.31 23.03 -11.16
N ARG A 43 -15.00 22.26 -12.01
CA ARG A 43 -16.41 21.91 -11.84
C ARG A 43 -16.59 20.41 -11.62
N VAL A 44 -17.65 20.09 -10.91
CA VAL A 44 -18.09 18.73 -10.63
C VAL A 44 -19.46 18.52 -11.25
N HIS A 45 -19.61 17.47 -12.02
CA HIS A 45 -20.87 17.09 -12.64
C HIS A 45 -21.37 15.79 -12.03
N VAL A 46 -22.44 15.85 -11.24
CA VAL A 46 -23.12 14.66 -10.74
C VAL A 46 -24.09 14.16 -11.82
N THR A 47 -23.81 12.98 -12.36
CA THR A 47 -24.59 12.41 -13.47
C THR A 47 -25.68 11.44 -13.01
N SER A 48 -25.56 10.89 -11.80
CA SER A 48 -26.54 9.99 -11.20
C SER A 48 -26.43 10.02 -9.68
N ALA A 49 -27.57 10.01 -8.99
CA ALA A 49 -27.66 9.80 -7.55
C ALA A 49 -28.90 8.95 -7.26
N GLN A 50 -28.69 7.76 -6.71
CA GLN A 50 -29.76 6.77 -6.51
C GLN A 50 -29.57 6.04 -5.18
N LEU A 51 -30.69 5.71 -4.53
CA LEU A 51 -30.67 4.86 -3.34
C LEU A 51 -30.22 3.44 -3.72
N ALA A 52 -29.31 2.89 -2.95
CA ALA A 52 -28.72 1.56 -3.11
C ALA A 52 -28.44 0.93 -1.75
N GLU A 53 -28.14 -0.35 -1.74
CA GLU A 53 -27.72 -1.11 -0.56
C GLU A 53 -26.34 -1.75 -0.80
N ASP A 54 -25.50 -1.75 0.23
CA ASP A 54 -24.23 -2.46 0.27
C ASP A 54 -24.20 -3.26 1.58
N GLY A 55 -24.50 -4.55 1.50
CA GLY A 55 -24.83 -5.37 2.67
C GLY A 55 -26.04 -4.81 3.40
N GLU A 56 -25.87 -4.46 4.66
CA GLU A 56 -26.93 -3.87 5.51
C GLU A 56 -26.94 -2.32 5.49
N VAL A 57 -26.06 -1.68 4.69
CA VAL A 57 -25.94 -0.22 4.65
C VAL A 57 -26.72 0.37 3.49
N ALA A 58 -27.87 0.98 3.80
CA ALA A 58 -28.59 1.81 2.84
C ALA A 58 -27.85 3.13 2.61
N HIS A 59 -27.63 3.49 1.34
CA HIS A 59 -26.88 4.68 0.97
C HIS A 59 -27.37 5.34 -0.32
N CYS A 60 -27.07 6.61 -0.49
CA CYS A 60 -27.17 7.30 -1.77
C CYS A 60 -25.88 7.03 -2.56
N ALA A 61 -25.98 6.34 -3.68
CA ALA A 61 -24.89 6.08 -4.61
C ALA A 61 -24.81 7.24 -5.62
N VAL A 62 -23.77 8.05 -5.53
CA VAL A 62 -23.55 9.23 -6.37
C VAL A 62 -22.44 8.93 -7.37
N LEU A 63 -22.74 9.07 -8.65
CA LEU A 63 -21.80 8.96 -9.75
C LEU A 63 -21.64 10.32 -10.43
N GLY A 64 -20.41 10.65 -10.79
CA GLY A 64 -20.13 11.91 -11.47
C GLY A 64 -18.69 11.97 -11.96
N TYR A 65 -18.32 13.16 -12.40
CA TYR A 65 -16.93 13.44 -12.77
C TYR A 65 -16.54 14.87 -12.40
N VAL A 66 -15.24 15.07 -12.16
CA VAL A 66 -14.60 16.37 -12.04
C VAL A 66 -13.91 16.69 -13.36
N GLU A 67 -14.12 17.91 -13.86
CA GLU A 67 -13.53 18.32 -15.15
C GLU A 67 -12.00 18.10 -15.19
N PRO A 68 -11.44 17.69 -16.37
CA PRO A 68 -12.18 17.39 -17.60
C PRO A 68 -12.86 16.01 -17.62
N LYS A 69 -12.43 15.00 -16.79
CA LYS A 69 -12.94 13.63 -16.93
C LYS A 69 -12.66 12.68 -15.75
N VAL A 70 -12.21 13.18 -14.59
CA VAL A 70 -11.96 12.36 -13.40
C VAL A 70 -13.27 11.86 -12.83
N ARG A 71 -13.63 10.61 -13.11
CA ARG A 71 -14.88 10.02 -12.60
C ARG A 71 -14.72 9.61 -11.15
N PHE A 72 -15.83 9.69 -10.41
CA PHE A 72 -15.91 9.24 -9.03
C PHE A 72 -17.19 8.48 -8.76
N HIS A 73 -17.14 7.61 -7.74
CA HIS A 73 -18.26 6.97 -7.11
C HIS A 73 -18.21 7.32 -5.62
N LEU A 74 -19.25 8.00 -5.12
CA LEU A 74 -19.40 8.39 -3.72
C LEU A 74 -20.62 7.69 -3.13
N LYS A 75 -20.45 6.98 -2.01
CA LYS A 75 -21.53 6.32 -1.26
C LYS A 75 -21.80 7.12 0.01
N LEU A 76 -23.01 7.59 0.17
CA LEU A 76 -23.46 8.42 1.30
C LEU A 76 -24.47 7.62 2.14
N PRO A 77 -24.12 7.08 3.33
CA PRO A 77 -25.05 6.31 4.17
C PRO A 77 -26.25 7.15 4.59
N THR A 78 -27.46 6.60 4.47
CA THR A 78 -28.70 7.37 4.76
C THR A 78 -29.11 7.36 6.24
N THR A 79 -28.62 6.40 7.02
CA THR A 79 -29.04 6.22 8.43
C THR A 79 -27.90 6.07 9.43
N THR A 80 -26.69 5.76 8.95
CA THR A 80 -25.55 5.39 9.80
C THR A 80 -24.41 6.41 9.79
N TYR A 81 -24.47 7.44 8.95
CA TYR A 81 -23.39 8.43 8.79
C TYR A 81 -23.05 9.15 10.10
N THR A 82 -21.76 9.28 10.40
CA THR A 82 -21.24 9.84 11.66
C THR A 82 -20.30 11.04 11.47
N GLY A 83 -20.43 11.77 10.35
CA GLY A 83 -19.58 12.93 10.07
C GLY A 83 -18.19 12.57 9.56
N ARG A 84 -17.95 11.37 9.07
CA ARG A 84 -16.65 10.87 8.63
C ARG A 84 -16.64 10.59 7.12
N TYR A 85 -15.52 10.92 6.48
CA TYR A 85 -15.31 10.64 5.07
C TYR A 85 -14.04 9.80 4.87
N LEU A 86 -14.10 8.76 4.04
CA LEU A 86 -12.96 7.94 3.65
C LEU A 86 -12.90 7.82 2.13
N GLN A 87 -11.79 8.25 1.53
CA GLN A 87 -11.48 8.04 0.12
C GLN A 87 -10.49 6.90 -0.04
N TYR A 88 -10.74 6.04 -1.01
CA TYR A 88 -9.84 4.95 -1.37
C TYR A 88 -9.09 5.24 -2.65
N GLY A 89 -7.79 4.94 -2.62
CA GLY A 89 -6.92 4.93 -3.79
C GLY A 89 -7.03 3.63 -4.58
N CYS A 90 -6.62 3.67 -5.84
CA CYS A 90 -6.71 2.55 -6.78
C CYS A 90 -5.39 1.78 -6.93
N GLY A 91 -5.41 0.62 -7.58
CA GLY A 91 -4.25 -0.24 -7.83
C GLY A 91 -3.70 -0.12 -9.26
N GLY A 92 -2.42 -0.46 -9.44
CA GLY A 92 -1.76 -0.47 -10.75
C GLY A 92 -1.80 0.88 -11.44
N PHE A 93 -2.30 0.92 -12.68
CA PHE A 93 -2.54 2.15 -13.43
C PHE A 93 -4.00 2.62 -13.36
N CYS A 94 -4.78 2.17 -12.37
CA CYS A 94 -6.19 2.54 -12.18
C CYS A 94 -7.10 2.17 -13.38
N GLY A 95 -7.90 3.09 -13.89
CA GLY A 95 -8.70 2.87 -15.10
C GLY A 95 -10.04 2.14 -14.90
N ALA A 96 -10.39 1.81 -13.66
CA ALA A 96 -11.69 1.25 -13.29
C ALA A 96 -12.31 2.04 -12.15
N LEU A 97 -13.62 2.26 -12.23
CA LEU A 97 -14.38 2.95 -11.19
C LEU A 97 -15.15 1.93 -10.35
N ALA A 98 -14.63 1.60 -9.19
CA ALA A 98 -15.29 0.71 -8.23
C ALA A 98 -15.03 1.22 -6.81
N ALA A 99 -16.09 1.77 -6.17
CA ALA A 99 -15.99 2.07 -4.75
C ALA A 99 -16.00 0.76 -3.95
N PRO A 100 -15.05 0.56 -3.02
CA PRO A 100 -15.02 -0.63 -2.19
C PRO A 100 -16.23 -0.70 -1.26
N PRO A 101 -16.48 -1.87 -0.62
CA PRO A 101 -17.45 -1.98 0.46
C PRO A 101 -17.18 -0.97 1.58
N PHE A 102 -18.20 -0.68 2.38
CA PHE A 102 -17.99 0.09 3.61
C PHE A 102 -17.04 -0.64 4.54
N PRO A 103 -16.03 0.05 5.10
CA PRO A 103 -15.10 -0.59 6.02
C PRO A 103 -15.79 -1.00 7.31
N SER A 104 -15.38 -2.12 7.86
CA SER A 104 -15.78 -2.53 9.21
C SER A 104 -14.94 -1.76 10.23
N CYS A 105 -15.46 -0.66 10.74
CA CYS A 105 -14.82 0.14 11.79
C CYS A 105 -15.25 -0.33 13.19
N GLY A 106 -15.08 -1.60 13.49
CA GLY A 106 -15.58 -2.20 14.74
C GLY A 106 -17.11 -2.39 14.74
N ALA A 107 -17.85 -1.74 15.63
CA ALA A 107 -19.30 -1.88 15.74
C ALA A 107 -20.11 -0.97 14.77
N GLU A 108 -19.46 -0.16 13.96
CA GLU A 108 -20.10 0.90 13.17
C GLU A 108 -19.84 0.74 11.65
N VAL A 109 -20.30 -0.37 11.06
CA VAL A 109 -20.31 -0.52 9.60
C VAL A 109 -21.21 0.57 9.00
N GLY A 110 -20.70 1.29 7.97
CA GLY A 110 -21.46 2.36 7.31
C GLY A 110 -21.44 3.71 8.03
N GLY A 111 -20.61 3.91 9.04
CA GLY A 111 -20.45 5.21 9.71
C GLY A 111 -19.74 6.27 8.87
N LEU A 112 -19.08 5.88 7.76
CA LEU A 112 -18.33 6.77 6.88
C LEU A 112 -19.02 6.92 5.53
N ALA A 113 -18.98 8.15 4.94
CA ALA A 113 -19.12 8.31 3.51
C ALA A 113 -17.86 7.78 2.81
N VAL A 114 -18.02 7.06 1.69
CA VAL A 114 -16.91 6.37 1.01
C VAL A 114 -16.81 6.80 -0.45
N ALA A 115 -15.61 7.16 -0.92
CA ALA A 115 -15.40 7.49 -2.32
C ALA A 115 -14.24 6.71 -2.96
N ALA A 116 -14.30 6.57 -4.28
CA ALA A 116 -13.22 6.10 -5.13
C ALA A 116 -13.25 6.83 -6.48
N THR A 117 -12.11 6.77 -7.21
CA THR A 117 -11.95 7.39 -8.53
C THR A 117 -11.31 6.42 -9.51
N ASP A 118 -11.48 6.71 -10.81
CA ASP A 118 -10.80 6.01 -11.90
C ASP A 118 -9.46 6.66 -12.30
N ASP A 119 -9.07 7.70 -11.58
CA ASP A 119 -7.90 8.55 -11.87
C ASP A 119 -7.90 9.20 -13.26
N GLY A 120 -9.09 9.60 -13.74
CA GLY A 120 -9.25 10.44 -14.93
C GLY A 120 -9.13 9.68 -16.25
N HIS A 121 -9.22 8.36 -16.23
CA HIS A 121 -9.22 7.54 -17.44
C HIS A 121 -10.00 6.24 -17.22
N ALA A 122 -10.36 5.60 -18.33
CA ALA A 122 -10.96 4.26 -18.33
C ALA A 122 -10.16 3.34 -19.24
N SER A 123 -10.17 2.07 -18.92
CA SER A 123 -9.63 1.03 -19.78
C SER A 123 -10.64 -0.10 -19.93
N ASP A 124 -10.82 -0.55 -21.19
CA ASP A 124 -11.64 -1.72 -21.53
C ASP A 124 -10.81 -3.02 -21.56
N ALA A 125 -9.53 -2.97 -21.16
CA ALA A 125 -8.69 -4.15 -21.06
C ALA A 125 -9.24 -5.15 -20.02
N PRO A 126 -8.99 -6.46 -20.19
CA PRO A 126 -9.45 -7.48 -19.23
C PRO A 126 -9.02 -7.22 -17.78
N VAL A 127 -7.88 -6.57 -17.59
CA VAL A 127 -7.38 -6.08 -16.30
C VAL A 127 -7.02 -4.61 -16.46
N PRO A 128 -7.96 -3.68 -16.25
CA PRO A 128 -7.77 -2.24 -16.49
C PRO A 128 -6.53 -1.66 -15.81
N SER A 129 -6.25 -2.09 -14.60
CA SER A 129 -5.10 -1.63 -13.79
C SER A 129 -3.72 -2.03 -14.33
N LEU A 130 -3.64 -2.89 -15.34
CA LEU A 130 -2.40 -3.25 -16.03
C LEU A 130 -2.24 -2.56 -17.40
N ASP A 131 -3.27 -1.83 -17.86
CA ASP A 131 -3.26 -1.15 -19.14
C ASP A 131 -2.77 0.31 -19.00
N GLY A 132 -1.72 0.67 -19.73
CA GLY A 132 -1.18 2.02 -19.80
C GLY A 132 -1.44 2.72 -21.14
N THR A 133 -2.17 2.08 -22.09
CA THR A 133 -2.36 2.60 -23.45
C THR A 133 -3.06 3.96 -23.49
N TRP A 134 -3.92 4.24 -22.54
CA TRP A 134 -4.62 5.52 -22.37
C TRP A 134 -3.67 6.71 -22.19
N ALA A 135 -2.44 6.46 -21.70
CA ALA A 135 -1.44 7.50 -21.43
C ALA A 135 -0.60 7.89 -22.67
N ALA A 136 -0.80 7.22 -23.82
CA ALA A 136 0.08 7.35 -24.99
C ALA A 136 0.19 8.76 -25.56
N ALA A 137 -0.89 9.58 -25.45
CA ALA A 137 -0.94 10.93 -26.00
C ALA A 137 -1.70 11.93 -25.09
N ASP A 138 -2.02 11.56 -23.85
CA ASP A 138 -2.86 12.36 -22.95
C ASP A 138 -2.08 12.77 -21.69
N GLN A 139 -1.51 13.99 -21.71
CA GLN A 139 -0.79 14.51 -20.56
C GLN A 139 -1.71 14.78 -19.36
N ALA A 140 -2.96 15.19 -19.61
CA ALA A 140 -3.91 15.46 -18.53
C ALA A 140 -4.25 14.17 -17.76
N ALA A 141 -4.49 13.05 -18.47
CA ALA A 141 -4.69 11.76 -17.82
C ALA A 141 -3.44 11.26 -17.06
N ARG A 142 -2.22 11.54 -17.59
CA ARG A 142 -0.98 11.25 -16.87
C ARG A 142 -0.85 12.06 -15.58
N ASP A 143 -1.28 13.33 -15.59
CA ASP A 143 -1.27 14.20 -14.42
C ASP A 143 -2.35 13.81 -13.42
N ASP A 144 -3.51 13.38 -13.88
CA ASP A 144 -4.57 12.84 -13.04
C ASP A 144 -4.09 11.60 -12.27
N LEU A 145 -3.54 10.60 -12.96
CA LEU A 145 -2.92 9.43 -12.31
C LEU A 145 -1.75 9.84 -11.40
N ALA A 146 -0.90 10.77 -11.86
CA ALA A 146 0.32 11.09 -11.13
C ALA A 146 0.03 11.74 -9.78
N PHE A 147 -0.94 12.68 -9.68
CA PHE A 147 -1.16 13.44 -8.45
C PHE A 147 -2.52 14.14 -8.32
N ARG A 148 -3.25 14.40 -9.44
CA ARG A 148 -4.39 15.35 -9.38
C ARG A 148 -5.70 14.67 -8.98
N ALA A 149 -5.99 13.47 -9.50
CA ALA A 149 -7.32 12.87 -9.38
C ALA A 149 -7.78 12.66 -7.93
N PRO A 150 -7.00 12.07 -7.01
CA PRO A 150 -7.44 11.91 -5.64
C PRO A 150 -7.75 13.22 -4.92
N HIS A 151 -6.99 14.29 -5.22
CA HIS A 151 -7.20 15.64 -4.66
C HIS A 151 -8.53 16.23 -5.11
N VAL A 152 -8.78 16.29 -6.43
CA VAL A 152 -9.99 16.93 -6.94
C VAL A 152 -11.27 16.15 -6.57
N VAL A 153 -11.16 14.82 -6.43
CA VAL A 153 -12.27 14.00 -5.92
C VAL A 153 -12.52 14.26 -4.44
N SER A 154 -11.49 14.51 -3.62
CA SER A 154 -11.69 14.86 -2.22
C SER A 154 -12.46 16.18 -2.06
N MET A 155 -12.15 17.18 -2.88
CA MET A 155 -12.89 18.44 -2.90
C MET A 155 -14.35 18.26 -3.33
N ALA A 156 -14.57 17.48 -4.39
CA ALA A 156 -15.91 17.16 -4.88
C ALA A 156 -16.75 16.42 -3.84
N ALA A 157 -16.19 15.36 -3.27
CA ALA A 157 -16.87 14.54 -2.27
C ALA A 157 -17.25 15.35 -1.03
N LYS A 158 -16.36 16.16 -0.50
CA LYS A 158 -16.63 17.01 0.67
C LYS A 158 -17.74 18.02 0.39
N ARG A 159 -17.78 18.61 -0.80
CA ARG A 159 -18.84 19.56 -1.19
C ARG A 159 -20.21 18.86 -1.34
N ILE A 160 -20.23 17.65 -1.91
CA ILE A 160 -21.46 16.85 -2.03
C ILE A 160 -21.94 16.38 -0.64
N ILE A 161 -21.02 15.95 0.24
CA ILE A 161 -21.31 15.58 1.62
C ILE A 161 -21.95 16.75 2.38
N GLU A 162 -21.37 17.93 2.27
CA GLU A 162 -21.90 19.16 2.89
C GLU A 162 -23.34 19.44 2.44
N GLU A 163 -23.63 19.31 1.15
CA GLU A 163 -24.99 19.53 0.63
C GLU A 163 -25.96 18.45 1.09
N PHE A 164 -25.53 17.17 1.10
CA PHE A 164 -26.40 16.06 1.45
C PHE A 164 -26.76 16.03 2.95
N TYR A 165 -25.79 16.36 3.84
CA TYR A 165 -26.00 16.29 5.29
C TYR A 165 -26.12 17.66 5.97
N GLY A 166 -25.92 18.78 5.26
CA GLY A 166 -25.97 20.13 5.79
C GLY A 166 -24.66 20.68 6.33
N ASP A 167 -23.69 19.80 6.62
CA ASP A 167 -22.37 20.16 7.13
C ASP A 167 -21.27 19.35 6.41
N PRO A 168 -20.05 19.91 6.24
CA PRO A 168 -18.91 19.16 5.74
C PRO A 168 -18.51 18.03 6.71
N PRO A 169 -17.76 17.01 6.25
CA PRO A 169 -17.28 15.96 7.14
C PRO A 169 -16.41 16.54 8.26
N SER A 170 -16.65 16.09 9.49
CA SER A 170 -15.83 16.49 10.67
C SER A 170 -14.43 15.93 10.60
N PHE A 171 -14.27 14.74 9.99
CA PHE A 171 -12.98 14.10 9.76
C PHE A 171 -12.93 13.48 8.37
N SER A 172 -11.78 13.62 7.73
CA SER A 172 -11.52 13.10 6.39
C SER A 172 -10.30 12.18 6.39
N TYR A 173 -10.45 11.02 5.77
CA TYR A 173 -9.44 9.98 5.73
C TYR A 173 -9.14 9.55 4.29
N PHE A 174 -7.90 9.14 4.05
CA PHE A 174 -7.51 8.48 2.81
C PHE A 174 -6.84 7.15 3.12
N GLY A 175 -7.19 6.11 2.37
CA GLY A 175 -6.59 4.79 2.49
C GLY A 175 -6.30 4.18 1.13
N GLY A 176 -5.13 3.56 0.99
CA GLY A 176 -4.80 2.85 -0.24
C GLY A 176 -3.61 1.95 -0.08
N CYS A 177 -3.52 0.95 -0.97
CA CYS A 177 -2.39 0.04 -1.06
C CYS A 177 -1.79 0.11 -2.46
N SER A 178 -0.49 -0.21 -2.61
CA SER A 178 0.18 -0.19 -3.91
C SER A 178 0.24 1.21 -4.52
N ASN A 179 -0.35 1.43 -5.71
CA ASN A 179 -0.53 2.76 -6.27
C ASN A 179 -1.37 3.66 -5.33
N GLY A 180 -2.44 3.14 -4.71
CA GLY A 180 -3.21 3.87 -3.70
C GLY A 180 -2.37 4.27 -2.47
N GLY A 181 -1.37 3.47 -2.10
CA GLY A 181 -0.37 3.84 -1.10
C GLY A 181 0.56 4.97 -1.58
N ARG A 182 0.87 5.04 -2.88
CA ARG A 182 1.58 6.16 -3.53
C ARG A 182 0.73 7.42 -3.48
N GLU A 183 -0.54 7.33 -3.87
CA GLU A 183 -1.50 8.44 -3.80
C GLU A 183 -1.61 8.98 -2.38
N ALA A 184 -1.70 8.11 -1.38
CA ALA A 184 -1.70 8.46 0.04
C ALA A 184 -0.50 9.33 0.43
N LEU A 185 0.70 8.93 0.03
CA LEU A 185 1.91 9.71 0.29
C LEU A 185 1.94 11.02 -0.50
N LEU A 186 1.47 11.04 -1.75
CA LEU A 186 1.38 12.27 -2.55
C LEU A 186 0.41 13.28 -1.95
N LEU A 187 -0.73 12.84 -1.43
CA LEU A 187 -1.68 13.69 -0.73
C LEU A 187 -1.05 14.32 0.51
N ALA A 188 -0.36 13.54 1.34
CA ALA A 188 0.37 14.07 2.50
C ALA A 188 1.46 15.09 2.11
N GLN A 189 2.10 14.91 0.94
CA GLN A 189 3.20 15.75 0.47
C GLN A 189 2.75 17.02 -0.25
N ARG A 190 1.68 16.94 -1.07
CA ARG A 190 1.27 18.02 -1.98
C ARG A 190 -0.03 18.70 -1.61
N TYR A 191 -0.90 17.99 -0.88
CA TYR A 191 -2.23 18.44 -0.48
C TYR A 191 -2.46 18.20 1.03
N PRO A 192 -1.59 18.78 1.88
CA PRO A 192 -1.48 18.43 3.30
C PRO A 192 -2.72 18.74 4.14
N HIS A 193 -3.70 19.45 3.58
CA HIS A 193 -4.95 19.83 4.26
C HIS A 193 -6.16 19.01 3.78
N ASP A 194 -5.97 18.07 2.84
CA ASP A 194 -7.11 17.30 2.32
C ASP A 194 -7.64 16.26 3.30
N PHE A 195 -6.75 15.68 4.12
CA PHE A 195 -7.10 14.57 4.99
C PHE A 195 -6.44 14.69 6.37
N ASP A 196 -7.22 14.39 7.42
CA ASP A 196 -6.76 14.37 8.82
C ASP A 196 -5.95 13.10 9.13
N GLY A 197 -6.28 12.01 8.45
CA GLY A 197 -5.60 10.73 8.60
C GLY A 197 -5.38 10.01 7.28
N ILE A 198 -4.18 9.44 7.12
CA ILE A 198 -3.75 8.78 5.88
C ILE A 198 -3.20 7.39 6.18
N ILE A 199 -3.63 6.39 5.38
CA ILE A 199 -3.08 5.03 5.37
C ILE A 199 -2.39 4.78 4.04
N ALA A 200 -1.08 4.51 4.07
CA ALA A 200 -0.29 4.14 2.91
C ALA A 200 0.21 2.69 3.06
N GLY A 201 -0.50 1.76 2.43
CA GLY A 201 -0.15 0.34 2.40
C GLY A 201 0.76 0.00 1.22
N ALA A 202 1.82 -0.78 1.46
CA ALA A 202 2.75 -1.25 0.42
C ALA A 202 3.01 -0.21 -0.69
N PRO A 203 3.36 1.06 -0.34
CA PRO A 203 3.30 2.18 -1.27
C PRO A 203 4.33 2.07 -2.40
N VAL A 204 3.89 2.33 -3.61
CA VAL A 204 4.74 2.50 -4.80
C VAL A 204 5.39 3.89 -4.77
N ASN A 205 6.09 4.21 -3.68
CA ASN A 205 6.62 5.56 -3.45
C ASN A 205 7.63 6.01 -4.51
N ALA A 206 8.47 5.10 -5.02
CA ALA A 206 9.41 5.35 -6.11
C ALA A 206 8.91 4.70 -7.41
N MET A 207 7.78 5.16 -7.96
CA MET A 207 7.07 4.52 -9.07
C MET A 207 7.98 4.23 -10.26
N SER A 208 8.77 5.20 -10.72
CA SER A 208 9.67 5.00 -11.87
C SER A 208 10.74 3.93 -11.63
N ALA A 209 11.31 3.90 -10.43
CA ALA A 209 12.30 2.90 -10.04
C ALA A 209 11.68 1.52 -9.84
N LEU A 210 10.46 1.46 -9.26
CA LEU A 210 9.75 0.20 -9.09
C LEU A 210 9.38 -0.43 -10.44
N LEU A 211 8.90 0.35 -11.40
CA LEU A 211 8.54 -0.21 -12.73
C LEU A 211 9.79 -0.68 -13.49
N LEU A 212 10.95 -0.06 -13.29
CA LEU A 212 12.23 -0.61 -13.76
C LEU A 212 12.59 -1.92 -13.02
N HIS A 213 12.28 -2.02 -11.72
CA HIS A 213 12.43 -3.27 -10.97
C HIS A 213 11.48 -4.36 -11.50
N GLN A 214 10.22 -4.05 -11.83
CA GLN A 214 9.31 -5.02 -12.47
C GLN A 214 9.90 -5.54 -13.80
N ALA A 215 10.50 -4.68 -14.62
CA ALA A 215 11.20 -5.10 -15.84
C ALA A 215 12.36 -6.06 -15.54
N TRP A 216 13.12 -5.79 -14.47
CA TRP A 216 14.19 -6.68 -14.01
C TRP A 216 13.65 -8.06 -13.63
N LEU A 217 12.58 -8.13 -12.84
CA LEU A 217 11.95 -9.38 -12.41
C LEU A 217 11.50 -10.22 -13.61
N ALA A 218 10.80 -9.60 -14.55
CA ALA A 218 10.35 -10.27 -15.78
C ALA A 218 11.53 -10.83 -16.57
N ARG A 219 12.61 -10.06 -16.75
CA ARG A 219 13.80 -10.49 -17.48
C ARG A 219 14.68 -11.47 -16.71
N ALA A 220 14.65 -11.44 -15.38
CA ALA A 220 15.39 -12.39 -14.55
C ALA A 220 14.83 -13.81 -14.66
N THR A 221 13.52 -13.94 -14.89
CA THR A 221 12.80 -15.20 -14.93
C THR A 221 12.49 -15.71 -16.35
N THR A 222 12.93 -14.96 -17.38
CA THR A 222 12.72 -15.29 -18.80
C THR A 222 14.07 -15.53 -19.50
N GLY A 223 14.14 -16.60 -20.28
CA GLY A 223 15.32 -16.96 -21.07
C GLY A 223 15.46 -16.12 -22.35
N PRO A 224 16.61 -16.25 -23.05
CA PRO A 224 16.85 -15.55 -24.31
C PRO A 224 15.87 -15.93 -25.43
N ASP A 225 15.25 -17.08 -25.33
CA ASP A 225 14.24 -17.60 -26.26
C ASP A 225 12.80 -17.12 -25.92
N GLY A 226 12.66 -16.26 -24.92
CA GLY A 226 11.37 -15.75 -24.44
C GLY A 226 10.59 -16.73 -23.56
N ARG A 227 11.15 -17.89 -23.24
CA ARG A 227 10.49 -18.88 -22.38
C ARG A 227 10.81 -18.65 -20.90
N PRO A 228 9.88 -19.01 -19.99
CA PRO A 228 10.17 -18.97 -18.55
C PRO A 228 11.35 -19.90 -18.20
N VAL A 229 12.34 -19.37 -17.48
CA VAL A 229 13.43 -20.14 -16.89
C VAL A 229 12.99 -20.72 -15.55
N LEU A 230 12.38 -19.89 -14.70
CA LEU A 230 11.80 -20.30 -13.43
C LEU A 230 10.28 -20.48 -13.62
N THR A 231 9.73 -21.60 -13.17
CA THR A 231 8.33 -21.98 -13.34
C THR A 231 7.62 -22.11 -12.00
N ALA A 232 6.31 -21.95 -11.98
CA ALA A 232 5.53 -21.90 -10.73
C ALA A 232 5.62 -23.20 -9.90
N ASP A 233 5.82 -24.35 -10.57
CA ASP A 233 5.99 -25.66 -9.89
C ASP A 233 7.27 -25.79 -9.06
N ARG A 234 8.24 -24.85 -9.22
CA ARG A 234 9.49 -24.80 -8.43
C ARG A 234 9.33 -24.01 -7.13
N LEU A 235 8.38 -23.11 -7.09
CA LEU A 235 8.24 -22.15 -5.98
C LEU A 235 7.96 -22.81 -4.63
N PRO A 236 7.13 -23.87 -4.51
CA PRO A 236 6.96 -24.55 -3.23
C PRO A 236 8.25 -25.13 -2.68
N ALA A 237 9.07 -25.78 -3.50
CA ALA A 237 10.34 -26.35 -3.05
C ALA A 237 11.33 -25.27 -2.61
N LEU A 238 11.35 -24.13 -3.31
CA LEU A 238 12.19 -22.98 -2.94
C LEU A 238 11.74 -22.35 -1.62
N HIS A 239 10.43 -22.14 -1.46
CA HIS A 239 9.84 -21.59 -0.23
C HIS A 239 10.09 -22.49 0.97
N ASP A 240 9.84 -23.81 0.83
CA ASP A 240 10.09 -24.78 1.89
C ASP A 240 11.57 -24.81 2.30
N ALA A 241 12.50 -24.63 1.36
CA ALA A 241 13.92 -24.58 1.67
C ALA A 241 14.29 -23.30 2.45
N VAL A 242 13.69 -22.16 2.08
CA VAL A 242 13.82 -20.90 2.82
C VAL A 242 13.31 -21.07 4.25
N LEU A 243 12.10 -21.62 4.45
CA LEU A 243 11.54 -21.84 5.79
C LEU A 243 12.40 -22.81 6.61
N ARG A 244 12.80 -23.96 6.05
CA ARG A 244 13.70 -24.90 6.77
C ARG A 244 15.00 -24.24 7.24
N HIS A 245 15.51 -23.27 6.49
CA HIS A 245 16.76 -22.59 6.82
C HIS A 245 16.56 -21.43 7.80
N CYS A 246 15.45 -20.71 7.74
CA CYS A 246 15.31 -19.39 8.37
C CYS A 246 14.19 -19.26 9.40
N ASP A 247 13.16 -20.14 9.41
CA ASP A 247 11.98 -20.00 10.25
C ASP A 247 12.33 -19.85 11.75
N HIS A 248 13.33 -20.58 12.24
CA HIS A 248 13.79 -20.54 13.63
C HIS A 248 14.47 -19.22 14.06
N LEU A 249 14.79 -18.31 13.12
CA LEU A 249 15.61 -17.12 13.40
C LEU A 249 14.94 -16.07 14.29
N ASP A 250 13.61 -16.05 14.35
CA ASP A 250 12.85 -15.18 15.25
C ASP A 250 12.52 -15.84 16.61
N GLY A 251 12.83 -17.16 16.74
CA GLY A 251 12.65 -17.95 17.96
C GLY A 251 11.38 -18.80 17.97
N LEU A 252 10.67 -18.88 16.82
CA LEU A 252 9.58 -19.82 16.58
C LEU A 252 9.89 -20.68 15.35
N VAL A 253 9.16 -21.77 15.20
CA VAL A 253 9.10 -22.57 13.98
C VAL A 253 7.60 -22.70 13.67
N ASP A 254 7.06 -21.70 12.99
CA ASP A 254 5.62 -21.58 12.77
C ASP A 254 5.24 -21.28 11.31
N GLY A 255 6.21 -21.41 10.39
CA GLY A 255 6.03 -21.21 8.95
C GLY A 255 6.03 -19.73 8.54
N GLN A 256 6.59 -18.84 9.36
CA GLN A 256 6.58 -17.41 9.14
C GLN A 256 7.93 -16.76 9.48
N LEU A 257 8.37 -15.80 8.71
CA LEU A 257 9.58 -15.02 8.98
C LEU A 257 9.18 -13.63 9.50
N ASP A 258 9.49 -13.32 10.75
CA ASP A 258 9.19 -12.02 11.35
C ASP A 258 10.08 -10.88 10.79
N ASP A 259 11.32 -11.22 10.41
CA ASP A 259 12.24 -10.32 9.72
C ASP A 259 13.08 -11.10 8.70
N PRO A 260 12.65 -11.17 7.43
CA PRO A 260 13.31 -11.96 6.39
C PRO A 260 14.71 -11.46 6.02
N ARG A 261 15.10 -10.24 6.40
CA ARG A 261 16.44 -9.68 6.13
C ARG A 261 17.55 -10.45 6.84
N ARG A 262 17.21 -11.28 7.83
CA ARG A 262 18.12 -12.16 8.55
C ARG A 262 18.36 -13.50 7.86
N CYS A 263 17.53 -13.81 6.87
CA CYS A 263 17.60 -15.06 6.13
C CYS A 263 18.63 -14.97 5.00
N ASP A 264 19.68 -15.77 5.07
CA ASP A 264 20.77 -15.82 4.08
C ASP A 264 20.71 -17.05 3.16
N HIS A 265 19.54 -17.73 3.11
CA HIS A 265 19.37 -18.90 2.25
C HIS A 265 19.79 -18.64 0.80
N ASP A 266 20.67 -19.50 0.26
CA ASP A 266 21.07 -19.47 -1.14
C ASP A 266 20.29 -20.55 -1.92
N PRO A 267 19.58 -20.19 -3.02
CA PRO A 267 18.90 -21.15 -3.89
C PRO A 267 19.77 -22.31 -4.38
N ALA A 268 21.08 -22.16 -4.40
CA ALA A 268 22.02 -23.23 -4.78
C ALA A 268 21.93 -24.48 -3.86
N ALA A 269 21.39 -24.32 -2.65
CA ALA A 269 21.12 -25.47 -1.75
C ALA A 269 20.09 -26.46 -2.34
N LEU A 270 19.31 -26.01 -3.34
CA LEU A 270 18.35 -26.83 -4.07
C LEU A 270 18.84 -27.30 -5.45
N LEU A 271 20.13 -27.15 -5.77
CA LEU A 271 20.65 -27.52 -7.08
C LEU A 271 20.36 -29.00 -7.39
N CYS A 272 19.76 -29.24 -8.56
CA CYS A 272 19.50 -30.60 -9.04
C CYS A 272 20.80 -31.38 -9.26
N PRO A 273 20.81 -32.69 -9.03
CA PRO A 273 21.88 -33.56 -9.52
C PRO A 273 22.08 -33.40 -11.03
N PRO A 274 23.32 -33.62 -11.54
CA PRO A 274 23.60 -33.48 -12.97
C PRO A 274 22.64 -34.31 -13.85
N GLY A 275 22.02 -33.67 -14.84
CA GLY A 275 21.09 -34.32 -15.75
C GLY A 275 19.64 -34.48 -15.25
N GLU A 276 19.35 -34.02 -14.04
CA GLU A 276 18.00 -34.03 -13.51
C GLU A 276 17.33 -32.64 -13.60
N ASP A 277 16.01 -32.65 -13.82
CA ASP A 277 15.14 -31.48 -13.79
C ASP A 277 13.78 -31.91 -13.20
N ARG A 278 13.58 -31.62 -11.91
CA ARG A 278 12.41 -32.04 -11.13
C ARG A 278 11.84 -30.88 -10.33
N PRO A 279 10.51 -30.83 -10.04
CA PRO A 279 9.89 -29.78 -9.24
C PRO A 279 10.51 -29.58 -7.84
N THR A 280 11.21 -30.57 -7.31
CA THR A 280 11.82 -30.55 -5.97
C THR A 280 13.26 -30.01 -5.94
N CYS A 281 13.83 -29.63 -7.08
CA CYS A 281 15.16 -29.04 -7.18
C CYS A 281 15.22 -27.97 -8.29
N LEU A 282 16.30 -27.22 -8.34
CA LEU A 282 16.52 -26.14 -9.29
C LEU A 282 17.67 -26.47 -10.24
N THR A 283 17.50 -26.26 -11.53
CA THR A 283 18.61 -26.26 -12.50
C THR A 283 19.55 -25.07 -12.23
N PRO A 284 20.79 -25.08 -12.73
CA PRO A 284 21.71 -23.93 -12.59
C PRO A 284 21.10 -22.61 -13.09
N ALA A 285 20.33 -22.63 -14.18
CA ALA A 285 19.65 -21.45 -14.71
C ALA A 285 18.54 -20.93 -13.77
N GLN A 286 17.78 -21.83 -13.14
CA GLN A 286 16.75 -21.47 -12.17
C GLN A 286 17.35 -20.92 -10.87
N VAL A 287 18.48 -21.47 -10.41
CA VAL A 287 19.22 -20.92 -9.27
C VAL A 287 19.65 -19.47 -9.54
N GLU A 288 20.20 -19.22 -10.73
CA GLU A 288 20.62 -17.86 -11.11
C GLU A 288 19.44 -16.91 -11.25
N ALA A 289 18.30 -17.38 -11.83
CA ALA A 289 17.07 -16.58 -11.90
C ALA A 289 16.57 -16.19 -10.49
N ALA A 290 16.50 -17.13 -9.56
CA ALA A 290 16.09 -16.86 -8.18
C ALA A 290 17.05 -15.89 -7.46
N ARG A 291 18.36 -16.04 -7.64
CA ARG A 291 19.36 -15.10 -7.11
C ARG A 291 19.16 -13.70 -7.63
N ARG A 292 18.87 -13.54 -8.93
CA ARG A 292 18.60 -12.22 -9.53
C ARG A 292 17.32 -11.60 -9.00
N VAL A 293 16.27 -12.38 -8.73
CA VAL A 293 15.04 -11.91 -8.10
C VAL A 293 15.31 -11.38 -6.69
N TYR A 294 16.07 -12.12 -5.86
CA TYR A 294 16.46 -11.68 -4.51
C TYR A 294 17.42 -10.49 -4.51
N ALA A 295 18.31 -10.38 -5.48
CA ALA A 295 19.28 -9.28 -5.54
C ALA A 295 18.65 -7.95 -5.93
N GLY A 296 17.63 -7.96 -6.80
CA GLY A 296 17.05 -6.77 -7.42
C GLY A 296 17.92 -6.17 -8.52
N PRO A 297 17.44 -5.08 -9.18
CA PRO A 297 18.08 -4.51 -10.35
C PRO A 297 19.40 -3.80 -10.02
N THR A 298 20.46 -4.19 -10.73
CA THR A 298 21.75 -3.54 -10.70
C THR A 298 22.24 -3.27 -12.13
N ASP A 299 23.08 -2.26 -12.31
CA ASP A 299 23.80 -2.09 -13.56
C ASP A 299 25.07 -2.99 -13.63
N ALA A 300 25.79 -2.93 -14.74
CA ALA A 300 27.02 -3.70 -14.94
C ALA A 300 28.16 -3.32 -13.98
N HIS A 301 28.06 -2.19 -13.28
CA HIS A 301 29.03 -1.70 -12.30
C HIS A 301 28.62 -2.01 -10.86
N GLY A 302 27.47 -2.69 -10.66
CA GLY A 302 26.95 -3.01 -9.34
C GLY A 302 26.14 -1.88 -8.68
N ASN A 303 25.86 -0.78 -9.37
CA ASN A 303 25.01 0.27 -8.85
C ASN A 303 23.57 -0.22 -8.75
N ARG A 304 22.96 -0.10 -7.57
CA ARG A 304 21.56 -0.50 -7.33
C ARG A 304 20.59 0.50 -7.96
N LEU A 305 19.69 0.01 -8.80
CA LEU A 305 18.64 0.81 -9.46
C LEU A 305 17.32 0.80 -8.69
N TYR A 306 17.21 0.01 -7.63
CA TYR A 306 16.12 -0.01 -6.65
C TYR A 306 16.68 -0.42 -5.29
N PRO A 307 16.09 -0.02 -4.14
CA PRO A 307 16.65 -0.29 -2.81
C PRO A 307 16.94 -1.76 -2.51
N ALA A 308 16.11 -2.69 -3.02
CA ALA A 308 16.29 -4.11 -2.77
C ALA A 308 15.70 -4.97 -3.90
N GLY A 309 15.93 -6.28 -3.85
CA GLY A 309 15.14 -7.29 -4.52
C GLY A 309 14.03 -7.83 -3.61
N GLN A 310 13.49 -8.99 -3.97
CA GLN A 310 12.45 -9.66 -3.19
C GLN A 310 13.02 -10.24 -1.89
N GLU A 311 12.21 -10.23 -0.83
CA GLU A 311 12.59 -10.84 0.42
C GLU A 311 12.33 -12.35 0.40
N ARG A 312 13.14 -13.09 1.16
CA ARG A 312 12.93 -14.53 1.39
C ARG A 312 11.65 -14.74 2.17
N GLY A 313 10.90 -15.80 1.83
CA GLY A 313 9.55 -16.05 2.35
C GLY A 313 8.44 -15.50 1.43
N SER A 314 8.79 -14.77 0.34
CA SER A 314 7.83 -14.26 -0.64
C SER A 314 7.58 -15.20 -1.83
N GLU A 315 8.28 -16.31 -1.93
CA GLU A 315 8.41 -17.14 -3.13
C GLU A 315 7.07 -17.65 -3.65
N LEU A 316 6.13 -18.02 -2.77
CA LEU A 316 4.80 -18.49 -3.18
C LEU A 316 3.99 -17.40 -3.90
N GLY A 317 4.21 -16.13 -3.56
CA GLY A 317 3.60 -15.00 -4.22
C GLY A 317 4.19 -14.70 -5.61
N TRP A 318 5.31 -15.32 -6.01
CA TRP A 318 5.91 -15.07 -7.32
C TRP A 318 5.10 -15.67 -8.47
N ALA A 319 4.28 -16.71 -8.22
CA ALA A 319 3.39 -17.27 -9.24
C ALA A 319 2.39 -16.22 -9.75
N GLY A 320 2.35 -16.01 -11.05
CA GLY A 320 1.51 -15.01 -11.71
C GLY A 320 2.06 -13.58 -11.62
N TRP A 321 2.73 -13.19 -10.53
CA TRP A 321 3.31 -11.85 -10.43
C TRP A 321 4.68 -11.75 -11.12
N ILE A 322 5.63 -12.60 -10.75
CA ILE A 322 7.01 -12.60 -11.26
C ILE A 322 7.21 -13.70 -12.29
N VAL A 323 6.73 -14.90 -11.96
CA VAL A 323 6.80 -16.09 -12.78
C VAL A 323 5.52 -16.21 -13.59
N PRO A 324 5.61 -16.32 -14.94
CA PRO A 324 4.44 -16.42 -15.78
C PRO A 324 3.55 -17.61 -15.45
N VAL A 325 2.24 -17.42 -15.58
CA VAL A 325 1.22 -18.46 -15.45
C VAL A 325 0.24 -18.40 -16.63
N PRO A 326 -0.42 -19.52 -16.99
CA PRO A 326 -1.34 -19.56 -18.13
C PRO A 326 -2.50 -18.55 -18.03
N GLU A 327 -2.97 -18.26 -16.84
CA GLU A 327 -4.11 -17.38 -16.56
C GLU A 327 -3.90 -15.94 -17.07
N PHE A 328 -2.64 -15.49 -17.19
CA PHE A 328 -2.27 -14.21 -17.79
C PHE A 328 -1.74 -14.35 -19.23
N GLY A 329 -2.20 -15.37 -19.97
CA GLY A 329 -1.75 -15.59 -21.35
C GLY A 329 -0.26 -15.94 -21.48
N GLY A 330 0.34 -16.48 -20.42
CA GLY A 330 1.77 -16.80 -20.38
C GLY A 330 2.67 -15.59 -20.08
N ALA A 331 2.10 -14.45 -19.69
CA ALA A 331 2.83 -13.31 -19.14
C ALA A 331 2.85 -13.35 -17.61
N SER A 332 3.60 -12.45 -17.00
CA SER A 332 3.53 -12.14 -15.57
C SER A 332 3.02 -10.72 -15.36
N VAL A 333 2.43 -10.43 -14.20
CA VAL A 333 2.00 -9.07 -13.84
C VAL A 333 3.17 -8.08 -13.93
N ALA A 334 4.36 -8.48 -13.47
CA ALA A 334 5.58 -7.67 -13.59
C ALA A 334 5.92 -7.33 -15.05
N ALA A 335 5.80 -8.29 -15.97
CA ALA A 335 6.04 -8.05 -17.38
C ALA A 335 5.03 -7.07 -18.00
N LEU A 336 3.74 -7.23 -17.69
CA LEU A 336 2.67 -6.38 -18.19
C LEU A 336 2.82 -4.94 -17.66
N LEU A 337 2.99 -4.77 -16.36
CA LEU A 337 3.20 -3.45 -15.74
C LEU A 337 4.44 -2.76 -16.32
N ALA A 338 5.57 -3.46 -16.40
CA ALA A 338 6.80 -2.89 -16.90
C ALA A 338 6.70 -2.48 -18.37
N ASP A 339 6.14 -3.32 -19.23
CA ASP A 339 6.04 -3.06 -20.67
C ASP A 339 5.11 -1.87 -20.96
N HIS A 340 3.93 -1.86 -20.33
CA HIS A 340 2.99 -0.74 -20.48
C HIS A 340 3.53 0.57 -19.90
N TYR A 341 4.21 0.53 -18.75
CA TYR A 341 4.87 1.71 -18.19
C TYR A 341 5.91 2.27 -19.16
N LEU A 342 6.83 1.44 -19.63
CA LEU A 342 7.91 1.85 -20.53
C LEU A 342 7.40 2.38 -21.88
N LYS A 343 6.34 1.79 -22.41
CA LYS A 343 5.76 2.21 -23.69
C LYS A 343 4.93 3.48 -23.60
N TYR A 344 4.24 3.73 -22.49
CA TYR A 344 3.18 4.73 -22.46
C TYR A 344 3.34 5.80 -21.38
N LEU A 345 4.02 5.53 -20.24
CA LEU A 345 4.04 6.43 -19.09
C LEU A 345 5.44 6.93 -18.70
N ALA A 346 6.49 6.16 -19.00
CA ALA A 346 7.80 6.35 -18.41
C ALA A 346 8.59 7.57 -18.91
N TYR A 347 8.24 8.10 -20.07
CA TYR A 347 8.97 9.16 -20.74
C TYR A 347 8.05 10.30 -21.14
N PRO A 348 8.56 11.56 -21.22
CA PRO A 348 7.78 12.69 -21.68
C PRO A 348 7.17 12.44 -23.07
N LEU A 349 5.97 12.96 -23.31
CA LEU A 349 5.32 12.88 -24.61
C LEU A 349 6.20 13.49 -25.70
N GLY A 350 6.21 12.85 -26.88
CA GLY A 350 7.03 13.30 -28.00
C GLY A 350 8.50 12.90 -27.94
N THR A 351 8.95 12.20 -26.90
CA THR A 351 10.30 11.63 -26.82
C THR A 351 10.31 10.13 -27.15
N PRO A 352 11.46 9.55 -27.52
CA PRO A 352 11.53 8.10 -27.76
C PRO A 352 11.23 7.31 -26.48
N HIS A 353 10.28 6.39 -26.55
CA HIS A 353 9.92 5.45 -25.51
C HIS A 353 10.74 4.15 -25.63
N SER A 354 10.68 3.31 -24.62
CA SER A 354 11.30 1.99 -24.58
C SER A 354 10.22 0.90 -24.48
N SER A 355 10.64 -0.34 -24.31
CA SER A 355 9.77 -1.49 -24.05
C SER A 355 10.47 -2.44 -23.09
N LEU A 356 9.77 -3.47 -22.61
CA LEU A 356 10.39 -4.53 -21.82
C LEU A 356 11.53 -5.23 -22.58
N ALA A 357 11.47 -5.33 -23.92
CA ALA A 357 12.51 -5.92 -24.74
C ALA A 357 13.78 -5.07 -24.83
N ASP A 358 13.62 -3.74 -24.88
CA ASP A 358 14.71 -2.79 -25.20
C ASP A 358 15.33 -2.12 -23.98
N VAL A 359 14.61 -2.05 -22.84
CA VAL A 359 15.06 -1.34 -21.64
C VAL A 359 16.42 -1.83 -21.16
N ARG A 360 17.29 -0.90 -20.81
CA ARG A 360 18.62 -1.18 -20.28
C ARG A 360 18.69 -0.86 -18.79
N PHE A 361 19.29 -1.77 -18.03
CA PHE A 361 19.51 -1.55 -16.60
C PHE A 361 20.81 -0.77 -16.40
N THR A 362 20.72 0.55 -16.53
CA THR A 362 21.84 1.49 -16.40
C THR A 362 21.43 2.73 -15.64
N VAL A 363 22.39 3.42 -15.02
CA VAL A 363 22.16 4.73 -14.38
C VAL A 363 21.61 5.75 -15.39
N GLY A 364 22.05 5.71 -16.66
CA GLY A 364 21.54 6.59 -17.71
C GLY A 364 20.07 6.36 -18.02
N GLU A 365 19.63 5.09 -18.09
CA GLU A 365 18.22 4.76 -18.30
C GLU A 365 17.38 5.15 -17.09
N PHE A 366 17.85 4.87 -15.88
CA PHE A 366 17.22 5.32 -14.65
C PHE A 366 16.99 6.85 -14.65
N ALA A 367 17.99 7.62 -15.06
CA ALA A 367 17.88 9.08 -15.14
C ALA A 367 16.83 9.54 -16.18
N ARG A 368 16.71 8.83 -17.33
CA ARG A 368 15.67 9.11 -18.34
C ARG A 368 14.27 8.90 -17.79
N LEU A 369 14.04 7.83 -17.02
CA LEU A 369 12.76 7.57 -16.35
C LEU A 369 12.43 8.63 -15.30
N GLY A 370 13.44 9.21 -14.67
CA GLY A 370 13.31 10.22 -13.63
C GLY A 370 12.65 11.53 -14.11
N ALA A 371 12.74 11.85 -15.40
CA ALA A 371 12.15 13.07 -15.96
C ALA A 371 10.61 13.09 -15.82
N GLU A 372 9.93 12.02 -16.23
CA GLU A 372 8.49 11.87 -16.05
C GLU A 372 8.17 11.34 -14.65
N GLY A 373 9.02 10.47 -14.10
CA GLY A 373 8.88 9.93 -12.75
C GLY A 373 8.75 10.98 -11.65
N ALA A 374 9.39 12.16 -11.82
CA ALA A 374 9.27 13.28 -10.89
C ALA A 374 7.81 13.74 -10.67
N ARG A 375 6.92 13.50 -11.63
CA ARG A 375 5.49 13.83 -11.52
C ARG A 375 4.75 12.90 -10.58
N GLY A 376 5.06 11.60 -10.62
CA GLY A 376 4.34 10.54 -9.90
C GLY A 376 5.08 9.90 -8.72
N ASN A 377 6.39 10.15 -8.53
CA ASN A 377 7.12 9.63 -7.39
C ASN A 377 6.72 10.34 -6.09
N ALA A 378 6.36 9.58 -5.07
CA ALA A 378 5.96 10.06 -3.74
C ALA A 378 7.12 9.94 -2.74
N MET A 379 8.24 10.60 -3.06
CA MET A 379 9.52 10.42 -2.38
C MET A 379 9.93 11.59 -1.47
N SER A 380 9.16 12.69 -1.44
CA SER A 380 9.50 13.85 -0.61
C SER A 380 9.56 13.48 0.88
N LEU A 381 10.59 13.97 1.57
CA LEU A 381 10.71 13.87 3.03
C LEU A 381 10.03 15.07 3.73
N ASP A 382 9.66 16.11 3.00
CA ASP A 382 8.99 17.27 3.56
C ASP A 382 7.48 17.00 3.70
N LEU A 383 7.09 16.52 4.87
CA LEU A 383 5.71 16.38 5.33
C LEU A 383 5.40 17.34 6.49
N GLY A 384 6.22 18.38 6.64
CA GLY A 384 6.12 19.30 7.76
C GLY A 384 4.77 20.03 7.82
N GLU A 385 4.16 20.36 6.68
CA GLU A 385 2.85 21.00 6.64
C GLU A 385 1.72 20.06 7.05
N PHE A 386 1.71 18.83 6.55
CA PHE A 386 0.77 17.78 6.97
C PHE A 386 0.84 17.52 8.49
N ARG A 387 2.06 17.42 9.03
CA ARG A 387 2.28 17.30 10.49
C ARG A 387 1.74 18.51 11.26
N ARG A 388 2.00 19.74 10.79
CA ARG A 388 1.52 20.98 11.45
C ARG A 388 0.01 21.13 11.40
N ALA A 389 -0.62 20.64 10.33
CA ALA A 389 -2.08 20.56 10.23
C ALA A 389 -2.71 19.55 11.20
N GLY A 390 -1.92 18.75 11.90
CA GLY A 390 -2.41 17.72 12.81
C GLY A 390 -2.54 16.32 12.18
N GLY A 391 -2.13 16.16 10.95
CA GLY A 391 -2.25 14.92 10.19
C GLY A 391 -1.59 13.70 10.84
N ARG A 392 -2.21 12.54 10.67
CA ARG A 392 -1.70 11.24 11.15
C ARG A 392 -1.49 10.29 9.98
N LEU A 393 -0.35 9.60 9.96
CA LEU A 393 0.06 8.71 8.88
C LEU A 393 0.34 7.30 9.42
N ILE A 394 -0.41 6.31 8.95
CA ILE A 394 -0.08 4.91 9.12
C ILE A 394 0.50 4.38 7.81
N LEU A 395 1.71 3.87 7.88
CA LEU A 395 2.38 3.15 6.82
C LEU A 395 2.37 1.66 7.17
N TRP A 396 2.13 0.78 6.22
CA TRP A 396 2.24 -0.66 6.46
C TRP A 396 2.76 -1.41 5.24
N HIS A 397 3.37 -2.56 5.46
CA HIS A 397 3.89 -3.41 4.39
C HIS A 397 3.94 -4.86 4.82
N GLY A 398 3.63 -5.77 3.90
CA GLY A 398 3.86 -7.20 4.08
C GLY A 398 5.32 -7.55 3.85
N TRP A 399 5.91 -8.37 4.73
CA TRP A 399 7.27 -8.84 4.51
C TRP A 399 7.40 -9.80 3.32
N SER A 400 6.31 -10.48 2.94
CA SER A 400 6.28 -11.41 1.79
C SER A 400 5.71 -10.77 0.52
N ASP A 401 5.73 -9.43 0.42
CA ASP A 401 5.23 -8.69 -0.73
C ASP A 401 6.06 -8.98 -1.99
N GLN A 402 5.43 -9.64 -2.97
CA GLN A 402 6.04 -9.99 -4.24
C GLN A 402 5.95 -8.89 -5.28
N GLY A 403 5.11 -7.87 -5.05
CA GLY A 403 4.88 -6.75 -5.98
C GLY A 403 5.80 -5.58 -5.71
N VAL A 404 5.87 -5.16 -4.45
CA VAL A 404 6.65 -4.00 -4.00
C VAL A 404 7.61 -4.44 -2.90
N PRO A 405 8.92 -4.50 -3.12
CA PRO A 405 9.86 -4.89 -2.07
C PRO A 405 9.79 -3.97 -0.85
N PRO A 406 9.56 -4.51 0.37
CA PRO A 406 9.27 -3.71 1.56
C PRO A 406 10.43 -2.81 2.02
N ARG A 407 11.67 -3.13 1.64
CA ARG A 407 12.84 -2.32 2.00
C ARG A 407 12.82 -0.92 1.38
N GLY A 408 12.08 -0.71 0.29
CA GLY A 408 11.87 0.63 -0.27
C GLY A 408 11.11 1.55 0.69
N LEU A 409 10.08 1.04 1.35
CA LEU A 409 9.35 1.77 2.39
C LEU A 409 10.22 2.02 3.62
N LEU A 410 11.01 1.05 4.06
CA LEU A 410 11.88 1.21 5.23
C LEU A 410 13.00 2.21 4.97
N ASP A 411 13.58 2.25 3.75
CA ASP A 411 14.55 3.30 3.36
C ASP A 411 13.91 4.69 3.42
N TYR A 412 12.71 4.84 2.87
CA TYR A 412 11.94 6.09 2.94
C TYR A 412 11.67 6.53 4.38
N TYR A 413 11.11 5.64 5.21
CA TYR A 413 10.77 5.96 6.60
C TYR A 413 11.99 6.28 7.46
N ALA A 414 13.09 5.55 7.29
CA ALA A 414 14.32 5.82 8.01
C ALA A 414 14.95 7.19 7.64
N ARG A 415 14.80 7.61 6.39
CA ARG A 415 15.21 8.95 5.93
C ARG A 415 14.26 10.02 6.45
N LEU A 416 12.95 9.77 6.42
CA LEU A 416 11.93 10.66 6.99
C LEU A 416 12.19 10.90 8.49
N ALA A 417 12.48 9.83 9.24
CA ALA A 417 12.80 9.93 10.67
C ALA A 417 14.09 10.73 10.98
N ARG A 418 15.02 10.79 10.03
CA ARG A 418 16.23 11.62 10.16
C ARG A 418 16.00 13.08 9.75
N HIS A 419 15.06 13.29 8.85
CA HIS A 419 14.71 14.61 8.33
C HIS A 419 13.76 15.37 9.27
N ASP A 420 12.91 14.65 10.00
CA ASP A 420 11.98 15.22 10.96
C ASP A 420 12.72 15.69 12.23
N ASP A 421 12.54 16.95 12.62
CA ASP A 421 13.19 17.56 13.80
C ASP A 421 12.65 17.01 15.14
N GLY A 422 11.61 16.18 15.08
CA GLY A 422 10.96 15.59 16.23
C GLY A 422 10.98 14.07 16.23
N ASP A 423 10.16 13.46 17.08
CA ASP A 423 9.91 12.03 17.01
C ASP A 423 8.82 11.76 15.97
N VAL A 424 9.22 11.29 14.78
CA VAL A 424 8.34 10.94 13.67
C VAL A 424 7.17 10.04 14.11
N ARG A 425 7.40 9.14 15.09
CA ARG A 425 6.38 8.22 15.61
C ARG A 425 5.19 8.90 16.30
N ARG A 426 5.29 10.20 16.59
CA ARG A 426 4.16 10.98 17.15
C ARG A 426 3.07 11.25 16.11
N TRP A 427 3.39 11.19 14.81
CA TRP A 427 2.47 11.50 13.73
C TRP A 427 2.51 10.51 12.56
N ALA A 428 3.59 9.71 12.41
CA ALA A 428 3.73 8.68 11.39
C ALA A 428 4.29 7.39 11.99
N ARG A 429 3.63 6.24 11.75
CA ARG A 429 4.04 4.91 12.23
C ARG A 429 4.06 3.91 11.09
N VAL A 430 5.05 3.02 11.11
CA VAL A 430 5.18 1.90 10.16
C VAL A 430 4.86 0.59 10.87
N PHE A 431 4.12 -0.27 10.17
CA PHE A 431 3.78 -1.62 10.62
C PHE A 431 4.24 -2.63 9.55
N MET A 432 5.13 -3.54 9.94
CA MET A 432 5.65 -4.58 9.06
C MET A 432 4.99 -5.91 9.40
N VAL A 433 4.23 -6.46 8.44
CA VAL A 433 3.37 -7.64 8.69
C VAL A 433 4.07 -8.90 8.17
N PRO A 434 4.43 -9.85 9.05
CA PRO A 434 5.05 -11.11 8.65
C PRO A 434 4.11 -11.94 7.75
N GLY A 435 4.67 -12.57 6.71
CA GLY A 435 3.94 -13.49 5.83
C GLY A 435 2.90 -12.86 4.91
N LEU A 436 2.53 -11.59 5.12
CA LEU A 436 1.56 -10.90 4.28
C LEU A 436 2.17 -10.59 2.91
N GLN A 437 1.42 -10.90 1.85
CA GLN A 437 1.75 -10.60 0.46
C GLN A 437 1.29 -9.20 0.06
N HIS A 438 1.34 -8.90 -1.25
CA HIS A 438 1.02 -7.57 -1.78
C HIS A 438 -0.45 -7.20 -1.52
N CYS A 439 -0.69 -6.21 -0.68
CA CYS A 439 -2.01 -5.70 -0.27
C CYS A 439 -2.90 -6.69 0.48
N GLY A 440 -2.51 -7.93 0.66
CA GLY A 440 -3.29 -8.97 1.32
C GLY A 440 -2.91 -10.37 0.84
N GLY A 441 -3.53 -11.39 1.43
CA GLY A 441 -3.18 -12.79 1.13
C GLY A 441 -1.83 -13.19 1.73
N GLY A 442 -1.34 -14.36 1.35
CA GLY A 442 -0.08 -14.90 1.84
C GLY A 442 -0.25 -16.15 2.71
N THR A 443 0.80 -16.51 3.44
CA THR A 443 0.82 -17.67 4.34
C THR A 443 0.83 -17.19 5.79
N GLY A 444 -0.07 -17.74 6.61
CA GLY A 444 -0.17 -17.40 8.03
C GLY A 444 -1.03 -16.17 8.29
N LEU A 445 -0.52 -14.97 8.11
CA LEU A 445 -1.29 -13.72 8.22
C LEU A 445 -1.71 -13.24 6.83
N THR A 446 -3.00 -13.06 6.59
CA THR A 446 -3.57 -12.75 5.28
C THR A 446 -4.28 -11.41 5.21
N GLU A 447 -4.55 -10.80 6.38
CA GLU A 447 -5.29 -9.55 6.52
C GLU A 447 -4.64 -8.63 7.54
N PHE A 448 -4.65 -7.33 7.22
CA PHE A 448 -4.22 -6.27 8.12
C PHE A 448 -5.07 -5.03 7.86
N ASP A 449 -5.88 -4.64 8.86
CA ASP A 449 -6.77 -3.48 8.76
C ASP A 449 -6.36 -2.37 9.75
N PRO A 450 -5.76 -1.27 9.27
CA PRO A 450 -5.37 -0.14 10.10
C PRO A 450 -6.45 0.96 10.23
N VAL A 451 -7.62 0.84 9.57
CA VAL A 451 -8.64 1.91 9.52
C VAL A 451 -9.09 2.30 10.93
N HIS A 452 -9.54 1.33 11.73
CA HIS A 452 -9.99 1.60 13.10
C HIS A 452 -8.91 2.26 13.97
N ALA A 453 -7.67 1.81 13.82
CA ALA A 453 -6.53 2.37 14.54
C ALA A 453 -6.24 3.82 14.15
N LEU A 454 -6.39 4.16 12.86
CA LEU A 454 -6.24 5.52 12.36
C LEU A 454 -7.33 6.45 12.90
N LEU A 455 -8.60 6.01 12.85
CA LEU A 455 -9.72 6.78 13.40
C LEU A 455 -9.49 7.12 14.87
N ALA A 456 -9.14 6.12 15.69
CA ALA A 456 -8.84 6.32 17.10
C ALA A 456 -7.66 7.29 17.32
N TRP A 457 -6.65 7.24 16.46
CA TRP A 457 -5.50 8.14 16.58
C TRP A 457 -5.85 9.58 16.23
N VAL A 458 -6.60 9.81 15.15
CA VAL A 458 -7.01 11.15 14.71
C VAL A 458 -8.00 11.76 15.68
N GLU A 459 -9.07 11.03 16.03
CA GLU A 459 -10.21 11.58 16.78
C GLU A 459 -9.98 11.65 18.29
N HIS A 460 -9.15 10.75 18.83
CA HIS A 460 -8.96 10.63 20.29
C HIS A 460 -7.50 10.75 20.74
N GLY A 461 -6.56 10.94 19.78
CA GLY A 461 -5.13 10.98 20.09
C GLY A 461 -4.54 9.62 20.49
N ALA A 462 -5.29 8.53 20.37
CA ALA A 462 -4.89 7.18 20.74
C ALA A 462 -3.97 6.56 19.68
N ALA A 463 -2.70 6.92 19.73
CA ALA A 463 -1.71 6.42 18.77
C ALA A 463 -1.57 4.88 18.88
N PRO A 464 -1.70 4.11 17.76
CA PRO A 464 -1.71 2.66 17.81
C PRO A 464 -0.37 2.10 18.26
N ASP A 465 -0.33 1.48 19.43
CA ASP A 465 0.83 0.74 19.95
C ASP A 465 0.93 -0.68 19.39
N ARG A 466 -0.12 -1.17 18.78
CA ARG A 466 -0.22 -2.41 18.01
C ARG A 466 -1.46 -2.41 17.12
N ILE A 467 -1.42 -3.18 16.05
CA ILE A 467 -2.57 -3.55 15.23
C ILE A 467 -2.55 -5.07 15.09
N ILE A 468 -3.70 -5.73 15.19
CA ILE A 468 -3.77 -7.20 15.07
C ILE A 468 -3.89 -7.57 13.60
N ALA A 469 -2.93 -8.35 13.11
CA ALA A 469 -3.04 -9.03 11.83
C ALA A 469 -3.74 -10.39 12.03
N THR A 470 -4.50 -10.80 11.02
CA THR A 470 -5.36 -11.99 11.06
C THR A 470 -5.02 -12.94 9.91
N GLY A 471 -4.94 -14.22 10.20
CA GLY A 471 -4.88 -15.30 9.22
C GLY A 471 -6.20 -16.04 9.17
N ARG A 472 -6.69 -16.31 7.93
CA ARG A 472 -7.91 -17.09 7.71
C ARG A 472 -7.64 -18.33 6.87
N ASP A 473 -8.41 -19.37 7.12
CA ASP A 473 -8.46 -20.55 6.27
C ASP A 473 -9.32 -20.30 5.00
N ALA A 474 -9.36 -21.27 4.09
CA ALA A 474 -10.15 -21.18 2.87
C ALA A 474 -11.67 -21.07 3.10
N ALA A 475 -12.17 -21.38 4.29
CA ALA A 475 -13.56 -21.23 4.69
C ALA A 475 -13.84 -19.83 5.33
N GLY A 476 -12.81 -19.00 5.48
CA GLY A 476 -12.90 -17.66 6.09
C GLY A 476 -12.80 -17.66 7.62
N ASN A 477 -12.55 -18.81 8.26
CA ASN A 477 -12.40 -18.86 9.72
C ASN A 477 -11.05 -18.27 10.13
N VAL A 478 -11.02 -17.51 11.23
CA VAL A 478 -9.77 -17.05 11.83
C VAL A 478 -9.01 -18.23 12.42
N VAL A 479 -7.82 -18.48 11.90
CA VAL A 479 -6.93 -19.58 12.36
C VAL A 479 -5.68 -19.06 13.06
N ARG A 480 -5.31 -17.78 12.84
CA ARG A 480 -4.16 -17.15 13.48
C ARG A 480 -4.41 -15.67 13.70
N THR A 481 -3.94 -15.15 14.81
CA THR A 481 -3.81 -13.71 15.06
C THR A 481 -2.40 -13.39 15.55
N ARG A 482 -1.88 -12.19 15.15
CA ARG A 482 -0.56 -11.72 15.58
C ARG A 482 -0.61 -10.22 15.83
N PRO A 483 -0.05 -9.72 16.95
CA PRO A 483 0.10 -8.28 17.12
C PRO A 483 1.26 -7.80 16.24
N VAL A 484 0.99 -6.81 15.41
CA VAL A 484 2.02 -6.08 14.66
C VAL A 484 2.28 -4.79 15.43
N PHE A 485 3.51 -4.60 15.85
CA PHE A 485 3.94 -3.42 16.62
C PHE A 485 4.54 -2.35 15.71
N PRO A 486 4.52 -1.08 16.12
CA PRO A 486 5.21 -0.03 15.37
C PRO A 486 6.69 -0.36 15.19
N TYR A 487 7.13 -0.36 13.93
CA TYR A 487 8.52 -0.61 13.57
C TYR A 487 9.47 0.36 14.32
N PRO A 488 10.63 -0.08 14.86
CA PRO A 488 11.28 -1.36 14.58
C PRO A 488 10.94 -2.50 15.57
N LEU A 489 9.92 -2.37 16.41
CA LEU A 489 9.53 -3.43 17.34
C LEU A 489 9.02 -4.66 16.57
N THR A 490 9.33 -5.85 17.10
CA THR A 490 8.83 -7.14 16.61
C THR A 490 8.00 -7.84 17.68
N ALA A 491 7.18 -8.80 17.27
CA ALA A 491 6.38 -9.62 18.19
C ALA A 491 7.20 -10.81 18.67
N ARG A 492 7.40 -10.93 19.99
CA ARG A 492 8.06 -12.09 20.57
C ARG A 492 7.07 -12.92 21.37
N TYR A 493 7.01 -14.21 21.08
CA TYR A 493 6.22 -15.17 21.84
C TYR A 493 6.66 -15.22 23.32
N THR A 494 5.69 -15.31 24.23
CA THR A 494 5.95 -15.28 25.69
C THR A 494 6.40 -16.63 26.25
N GLY A 495 6.28 -17.71 25.45
CA GLY A 495 6.61 -19.09 25.85
C GLY A 495 5.44 -19.87 26.42
N THR A 496 4.23 -19.30 26.50
CA THR A 496 3.02 -19.95 27.01
C THR A 496 1.81 -19.62 26.17
N GLY A 497 0.85 -20.55 26.07
CA GLY A 497 -0.35 -20.42 25.26
C GLY A 497 -0.15 -20.82 23.80
N SER A 498 -1.15 -20.57 22.94
CA SER A 498 -1.06 -20.84 21.50
C SER A 498 -0.18 -19.82 20.79
N THR A 499 0.65 -20.27 19.86
CA THR A 499 1.39 -19.39 18.95
C THR A 499 0.48 -18.73 17.89
N ASP A 500 -0.78 -19.14 17.79
CA ASP A 500 -1.78 -18.56 16.88
C ASP A 500 -2.66 -17.51 17.57
N ASP A 501 -2.39 -17.19 18.84
CA ASP A 501 -3.13 -16.17 19.59
C ASP A 501 -2.24 -14.95 19.88
N ALA A 502 -2.66 -13.80 19.38
CA ALA A 502 -1.99 -12.51 19.57
C ALA A 502 -1.74 -12.14 21.04
N ALA A 503 -2.56 -12.63 21.98
CA ALA A 503 -2.42 -12.35 23.41
C ALA A 503 -1.12 -12.92 24.00
N ASN A 504 -0.52 -13.91 23.34
CA ASN A 504 0.68 -14.60 23.81
C ASN A 504 1.99 -13.99 23.27
N PHE A 505 1.92 -12.76 22.74
CA PHE A 505 3.08 -12.04 22.20
C PHE A 505 3.27 -10.71 22.89
N ARG A 506 4.51 -10.27 22.98
CA ARG A 506 4.90 -8.96 23.52
C ARG A 506 5.86 -8.23 22.58
N PRO A 507 5.87 -6.89 22.60
CA PRO A 507 6.83 -6.11 21.82
C PRO A 507 8.24 -6.28 22.36
N VAL A 508 9.18 -6.44 21.44
CA VAL A 508 10.62 -6.42 21.74
C VAL A 508 11.37 -5.57 20.73
N PRO A 509 12.44 -4.87 21.13
CA PRO A 509 13.33 -4.25 20.16
C PRO A 509 14.02 -5.31 19.30
N PRO A 510 14.44 -4.96 18.07
CA PRO A 510 15.19 -5.88 17.22
C PRO A 510 16.50 -6.28 17.90
N THR A 511 16.88 -7.54 17.75
CA THR A 511 18.12 -8.10 18.35
C THR A 511 19.39 -7.58 17.67
N HIS A 512 19.26 -7.01 16.48
CA HIS A 512 20.35 -6.42 15.70
C HIS A 512 19.96 -5.04 15.21
N PRO A 513 20.94 -4.11 15.03
CA PRO A 513 20.64 -2.81 14.44
C PRO A 513 20.05 -2.96 13.05
N THR A 514 18.94 -2.29 12.79
CA THR A 514 18.35 -2.21 11.46
C THR A 514 19.18 -1.27 10.59
N ARG A 515 19.55 -1.73 9.39
CA ARG A 515 20.25 -0.91 8.37
C ARG A 515 19.26 -0.61 7.26
N ASP A 516 18.31 0.27 7.54
CA ASP A 516 17.19 0.54 6.64
C ASP A 516 17.56 1.51 5.52
N VAL A 517 18.46 2.46 5.79
CA VAL A 517 18.94 3.37 4.75
C VAL A 517 19.85 2.62 3.78
N VAL A 518 19.43 2.59 2.53
CA VAL A 518 20.11 1.91 1.44
C VAL A 518 20.82 2.93 0.54
N ASP A 519 22.03 2.62 0.13
CA ASP A 519 22.70 3.36 -0.94
C ASP A 519 22.26 2.81 -2.30
N TRP A 520 21.60 3.67 -3.09
CA TRP A 520 21.10 3.36 -4.40
C TRP A 520 20.98 4.61 -5.29
N VAL A 521 20.93 4.41 -6.58
CA VAL A 521 20.96 5.50 -7.59
C VAL A 521 19.88 6.54 -7.38
N GLY A 522 18.67 6.12 -6.96
CA GLY A 522 17.51 7.01 -6.80
C GLY A 522 17.42 7.72 -5.45
N SER A 523 18.42 7.62 -4.56
CA SER A 523 18.37 8.27 -3.24
C SER A 523 18.20 9.79 -3.31
N TYR A 524 18.60 10.44 -4.41
CA TYR A 524 18.40 11.87 -4.63
C TYR A 524 16.92 12.26 -4.80
N LEU A 525 16.03 11.33 -5.18
CA LEU A 525 14.59 11.59 -5.35
C LEU A 525 13.91 12.03 -4.05
N HIS A 526 14.47 11.71 -2.90
CA HIS A 526 14.00 12.18 -1.61
C HIS A 526 14.10 13.70 -1.42
N HIS A 527 14.97 14.37 -2.17
CA HIS A 527 15.23 15.81 -2.10
C HIS A 527 14.75 16.56 -3.34
N LYS A 528 14.13 15.86 -4.30
CA LYS A 528 13.53 16.44 -5.50
C LYS A 528 12.04 16.08 -5.52
N PRO A 529 11.21 16.79 -4.74
CA PRO A 529 9.77 16.61 -4.83
C PRO A 529 9.34 16.87 -6.28
N GLY A 530 8.33 16.13 -6.72
CA GLY A 530 7.76 16.33 -8.04
C GLY A 530 7.19 17.75 -8.21
N PRO A 531 6.57 18.07 -9.35
CA PRO A 531 6.01 19.38 -9.59
C PRO A 531 5.09 19.77 -8.43
N VAL A 532 5.26 21.00 -7.95
CA VAL A 532 4.35 21.60 -6.98
C VAL A 532 2.98 21.66 -7.65
N ALA A 533 1.91 21.35 -6.93
CA ALA A 533 0.56 21.61 -7.41
C ALA A 533 0.41 23.09 -7.78
N PRO A 534 -0.27 23.42 -8.88
CA PRO A 534 -0.50 24.79 -9.28
C PRO A 534 -1.32 25.57 -8.25
#